data_5e06f8af99390a067278dff754eab04e
#
_entry.id   5e06f8af99390a067278dff754eab04e
#
_cell.length_a   1.000
_cell.length_b   1.000
_cell.length_c   1.000
_cell.angle_alpha   90.00
_cell.angle_beta   90.00
_cell.angle_gamma   90.00
#
_symmetry.space_group_name_H-M   'P 1'
#
loop_
_entity.id
_entity.type
_entity.pdbx_description
1 polymer ?
#
loop_
_entity_poly.entity_id
_entity_poly.type
_entity_poly.pdbx_seq_one_letter_code
_entity_poly.pdbx_strand_id
1 'polypeptide(L)'
;SELKLVQKYFDNNLVVNVNFDTTGLEGKTFIITRSGAAFRTMKKRYEKDLGIIRFKDNAYEILWGFDHGLGRPTSELPAHVLCHRARLADDEHNKIVMHCHPTYLNAMTMIHSLDEEEFTKTLWKMNSECPLVFPEGLAVLPWMKCGDGPIGPATAEKMKNKKVVIWPFHGIFSSGNSITDAIGLIEAIDKNAHIYVLTKSNIIHGMTDENVQELKEHFGLN
;
A
#
# COMPACT_ATOMS: atom_id res chain seq x y z
N SER A 1 9.78 17.96 20.74
CA SER A 1 11.15 17.70 21.20
C SER A 1 11.96 16.86 20.22
N GLU A 2 11.43 15.80 19.63
CA GLU A 2 12.12 14.97 18.63
C GLU A 2 12.27 15.69 17.28
N LEU A 3 11.27 16.44 16.84
CA LEU A 3 11.35 17.29 15.63
C LEU A 3 12.44 18.36 15.71
N LYS A 4 12.76 18.89 16.92
CA LYS A 4 13.86 19.85 17.11
C LYS A 4 15.25 19.22 16.97
N LEU A 5 15.39 17.94 17.30
CA LEU A 5 16.64 17.18 17.06
C LEU A 5 16.86 16.94 15.57
N VAL A 6 15.80 16.65 14.82
CA VAL A 6 15.84 16.43 13.39
C VAL A 6 16.23 17.72 12.64
N GLN A 7 15.73 18.88 13.04
CA GLN A 7 16.04 20.17 12.44
C GLN A 7 17.53 20.57 12.54
N LYS A 8 18.26 20.04 13.51
CA LYS A 8 19.68 20.35 13.74
C LYS A 8 20.64 19.69 12.73
N TYR A 9 20.16 18.72 11.96
CA TYR A 9 20.97 17.97 10.98
C TYR A 9 20.98 18.56 9.57
N PHE A 10 20.09 19.52 9.25
CA PHE A 10 19.98 20.11 7.92
C PHE A 10 19.95 21.63 7.98
N ASP A 11 21.09 22.26 7.89
CA ASP A 11 21.19 23.72 7.73
C ASP A 11 20.71 24.23 6.36
N ASN A 12 20.48 23.31 5.38
CA ASN A 12 19.89 23.61 4.08
C ASN A 12 18.92 22.48 3.71
N ASN A 13 17.63 22.70 3.87
CA ASN A 13 16.59 21.78 3.39
C ASN A 13 16.69 21.61 1.88
N LEU A 14 16.97 20.39 1.43
CA LEU A 14 16.92 20.09 0.01
C LEU A 14 15.45 20.08 -0.45
N VAL A 15 15.12 21.02 -1.32
CA VAL A 15 13.78 21.15 -1.92
C VAL A 15 13.76 20.47 -3.28
N VAL A 16 12.78 19.63 -3.52
CA VAL A 16 12.60 18.88 -4.76
C VAL A 16 11.20 19.12 -5.32
N ASN A 17 11.12 19.70 -6.52
CA ASN A 17 9.85 19.89 -7.21
C ASN A 17 9.24 18.53 -7.61
N VAL A 18 7.92 18.46 -7.58
CA VAL A 18 7.17 17.27 -8.01
C VAL A 18 6.31 17.61 -9.24
N ASN A 19 5.98 16.57 -10.01
CA ASN A 19 5.20 16.65 -11.25
C ASN A 19 3.78 16.06 -11.10
N PHE A 20 3.27 15.97 -9.87
CA PHE A 20 1.93 15.50 -9.57
C PHE A 20 1.20 16.50 -8.67
N ASP A 21 -0.13 16.41 -8.61
CA ASP A 21 -0.98 17.28 -7.80
C ASP A 21 -0.74 17.11 -6.30
N THR A 22 -0.24 18.15 -5.63
CA THR A 22 0.01 18.20 -4.20
C THR A 22 -1.10 18.86 -3.39
N THR A 23 -2.23 19.22 -4.00
CA THR A 23 -3.37 19.80 -3.32
C THR A 23 -3.78 18.99 -2.09
N GLY A 24 -3.87 19.64 -0.93
CA GLY A 24 -4.19 18.99 0.35
C GLY A 24 -3.01 18.29 1.05
N LEU A 25 -1.82 18.34 0.49
CA LEU A 25 -0.59 17.83 1.13
C LEU A 25 0.24 18.93 1.80
N GLU A 26 -0.12 20.19 1.61
CA GLU A 26 0.59 21.34 2.15
C GLU A 26 0.86 21.23 3.66
N GLY A 27 2.12 21.40 4.06
CA GLY A 27 2.57 21.31 5.45
C GLY A 27 2.58 19.89 6.02
N LYS A 28 2.04 18.90 5.32
CA LYS A 28 2.04 17.50 5.79
C LYS A 28 3.43 16.90 5.69
N THR A 29 3.77 16.12 6.73
CA THR A 29 5.07 15.46 6.90
C THR A 29 4.87 13.96 6.79
N PHE A 30 5.74 13.29 6.03
CA PHE A 30 5.73 11.85 5.80
C PHE A 30 7.08 11.23 6.14
N ILE A 31 7.04 10.06 6.75
CA ILE A 31 8.18 9.13 6.77
C ILE A 31 8.02 8.23 5.55
N ILE A 32 9.05 8.13 4.73
CA ILE A 32 9.01 7.35 3.50
C ILE A 32 10.31 6.60 3.24
N THR A 33 10.21 5.46 2.59
CA THR A 33 11.37 4.66 2.23
C THR A 33 12.13 5.28 1.05
N ARG A 34 13.44 5.08 1.05
CA ARG A 34 14.32 5.46 -0.06
C ARG A 34 14.12 4.52 -1.25
N SER A 35 14.32 5.04 -2.46
CA SER A 35 14.39 4.21 -3.66
C SER A 35 15.46 3.13 -3.52
N GLY A 36 15.08 1.87 -3.79
CA GLY A 36 15.95 0.71 -3.63
C GLY A 36 16.19 0.25 -2.19
N ALA A 37 15.47 0.80 -1.20
CA ALA A 37 15.51 0.30 0.17
C ALA A 37 14.85 -1.08 0.28
N ALA A 38 15.40 -1.93 1.15
CA ALA A 38 14.83 -3.24 1.44
C ALA A 38 14.41 -3.34 2.91
N PHE A 39 13.15 -3.72 3.17
CA PHE A 39 12.61 -3.82 4.53
C PHE A 39 13.47 -4.68 5.47
N ARG A 40 14.02 -5.79 4.98
CA ARG A 40 14.87 -6.70 5.77
C ARG A 40 16.16 -6.07 6.31
N THR A 41 16.66 -5.00 5.68
CA THR A 41 17.90 -4.31 6.11
C THR A 41 17.64 -2.98 6.80
N MET A 42 16.43 -2.47 6.71
CA MET A 42 16.05 -1.12 7.15
C MET A 42 16.35 -0.88 8.64
N LYS A 43 16.12 -1.87 9.53
CA LYS A 43 16.45 -1.74 10.97
C LYS A 43 17.91 -1.38 11.22
N LYS A 44 18.83 -1.82 10.37
CA LYS A 44 20.29 -1.57 10.49
C LYS A 44 20.74 -0.33 9.73
N ARG A 45 19.89 0.19 8.85
CA ARG A 45 20.23 1.25 7.90
C ARG A 45 19.16 2.34 7.82
N TYR A 46 18.41 2.54 8.90
CA TYR A 46 17.24 3.42 8.91
C TYR A 46 17.55 4.85 8.44
N GLU A 47 18.70 5.43 8.81
CA GLU A 47 19.12 6.77 8.37
C GLU A 47 19.40 6.86 6.85
N LYS A 48 19.75 5.73 6.24
CA LYS A 48 19.98 5.64 4.79
C LYS A 48 18.70 5.29 4.04
N ASP A 49 17.92 4.36 4.59
CA ASP A 49 16.81 3.72 3.91
C ASP A 49 15.46 4.41 4.17
N LEU A 50 15.39 5.34 5.14
CA LEU A 50 14.23 6.18 5.43
C LEU A 50 14.56 7.65 5.24
N GLY A 51 13.54 8.43 4.99
CA GLY A 51 13.59 9.89 5.04
C GLY A 51 12.30 10.48 5.56
N ILE A 52 12.41 11.68 6.11
CA ILE A 52 11.28 12.52 6.48
C ILE A 52 11.19 13.65 5.47
N ILE A 53 10.05 13.78 4.81
CA ILE A 53 9.77 14.84 3.85
C ILE A 53 8.56 15.65 4.29
N ARG A 54 8.51 16.92 3.90
CA ARG A 54 7.37 17.80 4.10
C ARG A 54 7.00 18.47 2.79
N PHE A 55 5.71 18.46 2.45
CA PHE A 55 5.23 19.12 1.24
C PHE A 55 5.05 20.63 1.44
N LYS A 56 5.49 21.41 0.43
CA LYS A 56 5.36 22.84 0.37
C LYS A 56 5.47 23.33 -1.08
N ASP A 57 4.57 24.20 -1.51
CA ASP A 57 4.64 24.91 -2.81
C ASP A 57 4.90 23.99 -4.02
N ASN A 58 4.14 22.90 -4.14
CA ASN A 58 4.29 21.91 -5.22
C ASN A 58 5.66 21.21 -5.26
N ALA A 59 6.28 21.11 -4.10
CA ALA A 59 7.57 20.49 -3.87
C ALA A 59 7.56 19.71 -2.55
N TYR A 60 8.60 18.97 -2.24
CA TYR A 60 8.86 18.50 -0.90
C TYR A 60 10.25 18.93 -0.42
N GLU A 61 10.35 19.20 0.87
CA GLU A 61 11.59 19.41 1.58
C GLU A 61 12.02 18.10 2.23
N ILE A 62 13.30 17.73 2.13
CA ILE A 62 13.87 16.63 2.91
C ILE A 62 14.27 17.19 4.27
N LEU A 63 13.61 16.73 5.34
CA LEU A 63 13.87 17.17 6.71
C LEU A 63 14.89 16.27 7.41
N TRP A 64 14.99 15.01 7.01
CA TRP A 64 15.89 14.02 7.61
C TRP A 64 16.06 12.79 6.73
N GLY A 65 17.16 12.05 6.90
CA GLY A 65 17.39 10.73 6.35
C GLY A 65 17.93 10.74 4.92
N PHE A 66 17.64 9.68 4.19
CA PHE A 66 18.12 9.44 2.82
C PHE A 66 19.62 9.55 2.67
N ASP A 67 20.40 9.01 3.64
CA ASP A 67 21.88 9.10 3.61
C ASP A 67 22.34 10.57 3.52
N HIS A 68 21.90 11.39 4.46
CA HIS A 68 22.17 12.84 4.51
C HIS A 68 21.71 13.62 3.27
N GLY A 69 20.56 13.22 2.69
CA GLY A 69 19.99 13.88 1.51
C GLY A 69 20.58 13.46 0.17
N LEU A 70 21.51 12.51 0.14
CA LEU A 70 22.07 11.95 -1.09
C LEU A 70 21.09 11.01 -1.82
N GLY A 71 20.18 10.38 -1.06
CA GLY A 71 19.11 9.54 -1.61
C GLY A 71 17.86 10.33 -1.98
N ARG A 72 16.87 9.60 -2.49
CA ARG A 72 15.55 10.13 -2.86
C ARG A 72 14.48 9.18 -2.36
N PRO A 73 13.24 9.67 -2.12
CA PRO A 73 12.09 8.81 -1.87
C PRO A 73 11.95 7.71 -2.92
N THR A 74 11.18 6.67 -2.57
CA THR A 74 10.79 5.66 -3.55
C THR A 74 10.24 6.30 -4.84
N SER A 75 10.43 5.63 -5.97
CA SER A 75 9.83 6.04 -7.26
C SER A 75 8.31 6.05 -7.24
N GLU A 76 7.72 5.32 -6.29
CA GLU A 76 6.27 5.24 -6.06
C GLU A 76 5.75 6.36 -5.13
N LEU A 77 6.55 7.41 -4.86
CA LEU A 77 6.15 8.54 -4.01
C LEU A 77 4.78 9.12 -4.38
N PRO A 78 4.45 9.37 -5.68
CA PRO A 78 3.14 9.90 -6.04
C PRO A 78 2.00 9.01 -5.55
N ALA A 79 2.09 7.68 -5.78
CA ALA A 79 1.09 6.72 -5.33
C ALA A 79 0.95 6.73 -3.80
N HIS A 80 2.07 6.68 -3.06
CA HIS A 80 2.04 6.70 -1.59
C HIS A 80 1.32 7.93 -1.04
N VAL A 81 1.72 9.14 -1.44
CA VAL A 81 1.17 10.37 -0.85
C VAL A 81 -0.26 10.65 -1.28
N LEU A 82 -0.63 10.29 -2.52
CA LEU A 82 -2.00 10.41 -3.00
C LEU A 82 -2.93 9.41 -2.30
N CYS A 83 -2.46 8.18 -2.04
CA CYS A 83 -3.19 7.20 -1.24
C CYS A 83 -3.36 7.67 0.21
N HIS A 84 -2.33 8.23 0.84
CA HIS A 84 -2.45 8.85 2.15
C HIS A 84 -3.52 9.95 2.15
N ARG A 85 -3.52 10.83 1.15
CA ARG A 85 -4.55 11.88 1.01
C ARG A 85 -5.95 11.30 0.92
N ALA A 86 -6.14 10.26 0.11
CA ALA A 86 -7.43 9.60 -0.07
C ALA A 86 -7.92 8.93 1.23
N ARG A 87 -7.05 8.20 1.91
CA ARG A 87 -7.40 7.46 3.14
C ARG A 87 -7.62 8.39 4.34
N LEU A 88 -6.80 9.43 4.50
CA LEU A 88 -6.96 10.41 5.58
C LEU A 88 -8.22 11.27 5.42
N ALA A 89 -8.78 11.38 4.22
CA ALA A 89 -10.06 12.06 4.00
C ALA A 89 -11.25 11.24 4.52
N ASP A 90 -11.11 9.91 4.56
CA ASP A 90 -12.12 8.97 5.06
C ASP A 90 -11.95 8.69 6.57
N ASP A 91 -10.71 8.42 6.99
CA ASP A 91 -10.36 8.12 8.39
C ASP A 91 -9.03 8.78 8.75
N GLU A 92 -9.06 9.74 9.68
CA GLU A 92 -7.87 10.46 10.16
C GLU A 92 -6.82 9.57 10.86
N HIS A 93 -7.21 8.36 11.28
CA HIS A 93 -6.31 7.39 11.89
C HIS A 93 -5.59 6.52 10.87
N ASN A 94 -6.02 6.51 9.61
CA ASN A 94 -5.40 5.73 8.54
C ASN A 94 -4.10 6.40 8.04
N LYS A 95 -3.02 6.19 8.80
CA LYS A 95 -1.74 6.90 8.62
C LYS A 95 -0.66 6.08 7.94
N ILE A 96 -0.94 4.83 7.62
CA ILE A 96 0.03 3.93 6.99
C ILE A 96 -0.42 3.59 5.57
N VAL A 97 0.50 3.72 4.64
CA VAL A 97 0.37 3.19 3.28
C VAL A 97 1.63 2.38 2.98
N MET A 98 1.44 1.12 2.64
CA MET A 98 2.53 0.20 2.31
C MET A 98 2.41 -0.29 0.88
N HIS A 99 3.57 -0.48 0.25
CA HIS A 99 3.69 -1.11 -1.06
C HIS A 99 4.78 -2.18 -1.01
N CYS A 100 4.48 -3.35 -1.54
CA CYS A 100 5.45 -4.42 -1.70
C CYS A 100 5.06 -5.37 -2.84
N HIS A 101 5.92 -6.36 -3.13
CA HIS A 101 5.78 -7.28 -4.26
C HIS A 101 5.62 -8.74 -3.76
N PRO A 102 4.46 -9.13 -3.20
CA PRO A 102 4.23 -10.48 -2.70
C PRO A 102 4.29 -11.50 -3.84
N THR A 103 4.98 -12.60 -3.62
CA THR A 103 5.28 -13.58 -4.67
C THR A 103 4.04 -14.28 -5.20
N TYR A 104 3.21 -14.77 -4.29
CA TYR A 104 2.05 -15.59 -4.68
C TYR A 104 0.90 -14.74 -5.20
N LEU A 105 0.73 -13.53 -4.69
CA LEU A 105 -0.20 -12.57 -5.25
C LEU A 105 0.18 -12.23 -6.70
N ASN A 106 1.46 -11.95 -6.97
CA ASN A 106 1.92 -11.71 -8.32
C ASN A 106 1.71 -12.93 -9.23
N ALA A 107 1.97 -14.15 -8.73
CA ALA A 107 1.67 -15.36 -9.49
C ALA A 107 0.17 -15.51 -9.77
N MET A 108 -0.70 -15.19 -8.80
CA MET A 108 -2.15 -15.23 -8.98
C MET A 108 -2.61 -14.25 -10.07
N THR A 109 -2.02 -13.05 -10.19
CA THR A 109 -2.37 -12.13 -11.27
C THR A 109 -2.08 -12.65 -12.67
N MET A 110 -1.21 -13.67 -12.81
CA MET A 110 -0.87 -14.30 -14.11
C MET A 110 -1.83 -15.42 -14.49
N ILE A 111 -2.57 -15.98 -13.56
CA ILE A 111 -3.32 -17.22 -13.72
C ILE A 111 -4.79 -17.14 -13.35
N HIS A 112 -5.23 -15.97 -12.91
CA HIS A 112 -6.62 -15.65 -12.54
C HIS A 112 -7.15 -14.49 -13.38
N SER A 113 -8.47 -14.37 -13.48
CA SER A 113 -9.12 -13.17 -13.99
C SER A 113 -8.69 -11.95 -13.17
N LEU A 114 -8.52 -10.81 -13.84
CA LEU A 114 -8.20 -9.53 -13.20
C LEU A 114 -9.47 -8.71 -12.90
N ASP A 115 -10.65 -9.31 -13.07
CA ASP A 115 -11.90 -8.73 -12.59
C ASP A 115 -11.86 -8.59 -11.06
N GLU A 116 -12.17 -7.41 -10.57
CA GLU A 116 -12.02 -7.02 -9.16
C GLU A 116 -12.92 -7.85 -8.25
N GLU A 117 -14.15 -8.14 -8.69
CA GLU A 117 -15.11 -8.92 -7.92
C GLU A 117 -14.74 -10.40 -7.88
N GLU A 118 -14.40 -10.98 -9.03
CA GLU A 118 -13.97 -12.37 -9.13
C GLU A 118 -12.68 -12.63 -8.33
N PHE A 119 -11.72 -11.71 -8.42
CA PHE A 119 -10.45 -11.81 -7.67
C PHE A 119 -10.69 -11.79 -6.17
N THR A 120 -11.52 -10.85 -5.70
CA THR A 120 -11.91 -10.74 -4.29
C THR A 120 -12.61 -12.02 -3.81
N LYS A 121 -13.64 -12.48 -4.51
CA LYS A 121 -14.40 -13.69 -4.14
C LYS A 121 -13.54 -14.93 -4.09
N THR A 122 -12.60 -15.05 -5.04
CA THR A 122 -11.67 -16.18 -5.04
C THR A 122 -10.79 -16.17 -3.78
N LEU A 123 -10.21 -15.05 -3.41
CA LEU A 123 -9.41 -14.94 -2.19
C LEU A 123 -10.23 -15.22 -0.93
N TRP A 124 -11.46 -14.71 -0.84
CA TRP A 124 -12.34 -14.96 0.30
C TRP A 124 -12.63 -16.45 0.50
N LYS A 125 -12.72 -17.23 -0.58
CA LYS A 125 -13.01 -18.66 -0.53
C LYS A 125 -11.82 -19.54 -0.16
N MET A 126 -10.61 -18.97 -0.12
CA MET A 126 -9.39 -19.75 0.20
C MET A 126 -9.21 -19.98 1.71
N ASN A 127 -9.81 -19.13 2.55
CA ASN A 127 -9.70 -19.24 4.02
C ASN A 127 -10.84 -18.46 4.69
N SER A 128 -11.49 -19.05 5.69
CA SER A 128 -12.64 -18.45 6.39
C SER A 128 -12.32 -17.13 7.12
N GLU A 129 -11.07 -16.83 7.42
CA GLU A 129 -10.66 -15.54 8.00
C GLU A 129 -10.57 -14.43 6.95
N CYS A 130 -10.37 -14.78 5.68
CA CYS A 130 -10.08 -13.83 4.62
C CYS A 130 -11.21 -12.79 4.42
N PRO A 131 -12.51 -13.15 4.33
CA PRO A 131 -13.60 -12.17 4.21
C PRO A 131 -13.75 -11.27 5.44
N LEU A 132 -13.18 -11.65 6.59
CA LEU A 132 -13.21 -10.83 7.81
C LEU A 132 -12.11 -9.75 7.81
N VAL A 133 -11.00 -10.01 7.16
CA VAL A 133 -9.83 -9.11 7.14
C VAL A 133 -10.02 -7.93 6.18
N PHE A 134 -10.64 -8.17 5.03
CA PHE A 134 -11.01 -7.10 4.07
C PHE A 134 -12.43 -7.31 3.50
N PRO A 135 -13.45 -7.13 4.35
CA PRO A 135 -14.85 -7.38 3.99
C PRO A 135 -15.34 -6.50 2.83
N GLU A 136 -14.77 -5.32 2.67
CA GLU A 136 -15.03 -4.41 1.56
C GLU A 136 -14.44 -4.91 0.21
N GLY A 137 -13.67 -6.00 0.22
CA GLY A 137 -12.95 -6.48 -0.95
C GLY A 137 -11.71 -5.63 -1.25
N LEU A 138 -11.09 -5.93 -2.38
CA LEU A 138 -9.92 -5.23 -2.88
C LEU A 138 -10.18 -4.63 -4.27
N ALA A 139 -9.31 -3.73 -4.70
CA ALA A 139 -9.32 -3.22 -6.07
C ALA A 139 -8.18 -3.84 -6.89
N VAL A 140 -8.42 -4.01 -8.17
CA VAL A 140 -7.42 -4.45 -9.16
C VAL A 140 -7.36 -3.39 -10.26
N LEU A 141 -6.18 -2.78 -10.48
CA LEU A 141 -5.99 -1.85 -11.58
C LEU A 141 -5.72 -2.61 -12.88
N PRO A 142 -6.06 -2.05 -14.04
CA PRO A 142 -5.48 -2.52 -15.29
C PRO A 142 -3.96 -2.35 -15.24
N TRP A 143 -3.23 -3.12 -16.06
CA TRP A 143 -1.78 -2.91 -16.14
C TRP A 143 -1.45 -1.46 -16.55
N MET A 144 -0.59 -0.84 -15.77
CA MET A 144 -0.12 0.52 -15.98
C MET A 144 1.38 0.58 -15.68
N LYS A 145 2.09 1.49 -16.36
CA LYS A 145 3.51 1.74 -16.05
C LYS A 145 3.62 2.32 -14.65
N CYS A 146 4.47 1.72 -13.82
CA CYS A 146 4.77 2.20 -12.46
C CYS A 146 5.63 3.47 -12.45
N GLY A 147 5.72 4.13 -11.30
CA GLY A 147 6.49 5.35 -11.09
C GLY A 147 5.63 6.62 -11.08
N ASP A 148 6.03 7.64 -11.81
CA ASP A 148 5.46 8.99 -11.80
C ASP A 148 4.26 9.21 -12.73
N GLY A 149 3.73 8.14 -13.30
CA GLY A 149 2.62 8.17 -14.25
C GLY A 149 1.22 8.19 -13.61
N PRO A 150 0.19 7.90 -14.42
CA PRO A 150 -1.21 7.94 -14.00
C PRO A 150 -1.58 6.85 -12.98
N ILE A 151 -0.71 5.88 -12.72
CA ILE A 151 -0.96 4.79 -11.78
C ILE A 151 -1.16 5.29 -10.33
N GLY A 152 -0.43 6.33 -9.93
CA GLY A 152 -0.58 6.96 -8.60
C GLY A 152 -1.98 7.52 -8.36
N PRO A 153 -2.47 8.45 -9.21
CA PRO A 153 -3.86 8.92 -9.15
C PRO A 153 -4.90 7.81 -9.24
N ALA A 154 -4.71 6.82 -10.12
CA ALA A 154 -5.63 5.69 -10.26
C ALA A 154 -5.70 4.84 -8.97
N THR A 155 -4.54 4.60 -8.33
CA THR A 155 -4.46 3.88 -7.05
C THR A 155 -5.19 4.66 -5.95
N ALA A 156 -4.95 5.95 -5.85
CA ALA A 156 -5.58 6.81 -4.86
C ALA A 156 -7.12 6.88 -5.04
N GLU A 157 -7.60 6.89 -6.27
CA GLU A 157 -9.04 6.86 -6.56
C GLU A 157 -9.70 5.58 -6.02
N LYS A 158 -9.08 4.42 -6.25
CA LYS A 158 -9.55 3.15 -5.70
C LYS A 158 -9.45 3.10 -4.17
N MET A 159 -8.42 3.71 -3.61
CA MET A 159 -8.22 3.77 -2.14
C MET A 159 -9.23 4.67 -1.40
N LYS A 160 -10.08 5.41 -2.07
CA LYS A 160 -11.21 6.09 -1.42
C LYS A 160 -12.18 5.10 -0.76
N ASN A 161 -12.39 3.94 -1.37
CA ASN A 161 -13.36 2.94 -0.95
C ASN A 161 -12.75 1.58 -0.58
N LYS A 162 -11.47 1.38 -0.84
CA LYS A 162 -10.76 0.11 -0.61
C LYS A 162 -9.46 0.35 0.16
N LYS A 163 -9.16 -0.52 1.11
CA LYS A 163 -7.87 -0.48 1.83
C LYS A 163 -6.73 -1.11 1.04
N VAL A 164 -7.07 -1.85 -0.01
CA VAL A 164 -6.13 -2.64 -0.81
C VAL A 164 -6.32 -2.40 -2.28
N VAL A 165 -5.21 -2.16 -2.99
CA VAL A 165 -5.18 -2.03 -4.46
C VAL A 165 -4.06 -2.90 -5.02
N ILE A 166 -4.40 -3.79 -5.96
CA ILE A 166 -3.44 -4.65 -6.65
C ILE A 166 -3.00 -3.99 -7.96
N TRP A 167 -1.71 -3.99 -8.19
CA TRP A 167 -1.08 -3.69 -9.47
C TRP A 167 -0.67 -5.02 -10.12
N PRO A 168 -1.42 -5.51 -11.12
CA PRO A 168 -1.12 -6.78 -11.76
C PRO A 168 0.32 -6.84 -12.27
N PHE A 169 0.97 -7.98 -12.06
CA PHE A 169 2.37 -8.27 -12.45
C PHE A 169 3.42 -7.40 -11.73
N HIS A 170 3.02 -6.71 -10.66
CA HIS A 170 3.92 -5.84 -9.92
C HIS A 170 3.78 -6.06 -8.41
N GLY A 171 2.65 -5.72 -7.81
CA GLY A 171 2.52 -5.80 -6.37
C GLY A 171 1.20 -5.28 -5.82
N ILE A 172 1.24 -4.84 -4.57
CA ILE A 172 0.08 -4.44 -3.79
C ILE A 172 0.34 -3.12 -3.05
N PHE A 173 -0.67 -2.27 -2.99
CA PHE A 173 -0.78 -1.20 -2.02
C PHE A 173 -1.78 -1.60 -0.95
N SER A 174 -1.45 -1.37 0.31
CA SER A 174 -2.35 -1.53 1.45
C SER A 174 -2.31 -0.29 2.34
N SER A 175 -3.39 -0.06 3.07
CA SER A 175 -3.47 1.03 4.04
C SER A 175 -4.03 0.54 5.37
N GLY A 176 -3.66 1.22 6.46
CA GLY A 176 -4.09 0.86 7.81
C GLY A 176 -3.80 1.95 8.83
N ASN A 177 -4.31 1.75 10.04
CA ASN A 177 -4.11 2.66 11.17
C ASN A 177 -2.74 2.42 11.84
N SER A 178 -2.17 1.24 11.62
CA SER A 178 -0.83 0.86 12.09
C SER A 178 -0.06 0.10 11.00
N ILE A 179 1.26 -0.02 11.20
CA ILE A 179 2.11 -0.87 10.35
C ILE A 179 1.62 -2.32 10.41
N THR A 180 1.22 -2.79 11.59
CA THR A 180 0.68 -4.15 11.78
C THR A 180 -0.57 -4.40 10.96
N ASP A 181 -1.50 -3.43 10.92
CA ASP A 181 -2.73 -3.55 10.12
C ASP A 181 -2.41 -3.63 8.63
N ALA A 182 -1.57 -2.71 8.13
CA ALA A 182 -1.22 -2.68 6.71
C ALA A 182 -0.43 -3.93 6.26
N ILE A 183 0.51 -4.43 7.10
CA ILE A 183 1.23 -5.68 6.83
C ILE A 183 0.27 -6.87 6.92
N GLY A 184 -0.59 -6.92 7.93
CA GLY A 184 -1.55 -8.01 8.13
C GLY A 184 -2.47 -8.21 6.92
N LEU A 185 -2.92 -7.12 6.29
CA LEU A 185 -3.65 -7.18 5.02
C LEU A 185 -2.84 -7.84 3.90
N ILE A 186 -1.58 -7.43 3.75
CA ILE A 186 -0.69 -7.98 2.71
C ILE A 186 -0.44 -9.47 2.95
N GLU A 187 -0.13 -9.86 4.20
CA GLU A 187 0.14 -11.24 4.58
C GLU A 187 -1.09 -12.14 4.38
N ALA A 188 -2.28 -11.66 4.77
CA ALA A 188 -3.52 -12.38 4.56
C ALA A 188 -3.79 -12.62 3.07
N ILE A 189 -3.62 -11.60 2.25
CA ILE A 189 -3.85 -11.68 0.80
C ILE A 189 -2.84 -12.59 0.12
N ASP A 190 -1.53 -12.46 0.42
CA ASP A 190 -0.49 -13.32 -0.19
C ASP A 190 -0.63 -14.78 0.26
N LYS A 191 -0.99 -15.04 1.54
CA LYS A 191 -1.31 -16.38 2.05
C LYS A 191 -2.45 -17.04 1.25
N ASN A 192 -3.53 -16.30 1.01
CA ASN A 192 -4.69 -16.82 0.29
C ASN A 192 -4.40 -16.99 -1.23
N ALA A 193 -3.64 -16.08 -1.82
CA ALA A 193 -3.11 -16.25 -3.17
C ALA A 193 -2.19 -17.48 -3.28
N HIS A 194 -1.38 -17.76 -2.26
CA HIS A 194 -0.54 -18.96 -2.19
C HIS A 194 -1.40 -20.23 -2.19
N ILE A 195 -2.43 -20.28 -1.34
CA ILE A 195 -3.36 -21.42 -1.31
C ILE A 195 -3.99 -21.62 -2.69
N TYR A 196 -4.50 -20.55 -3.30
CA TYR A 196 -5.09 -20.60 -4.65
C TYR A 196 -4.10 -21.15 -5.69
N VAL A 197 -2.89 -20.62 -5.75
CA VAL A 197 -1.85 -21.05 -6.71
C VAL A 197 -1.56 -22.53 -6.59
N LEU A 198 -1.48 -23.06 -5.36
CA LEU A 198 -1.22 -24.46 -5.11
C LEU A 198 -2.40 -25.38 -5.45
N THR A 199 -3.64 -24.92 -5.27
CA THR A 199 -4.80 -25.79 -5.28
C THR A 199 -5.70 -25.66 -6.50
N LYS A 200 -5.59 -24.56 -7.27
CA LYS A 200 -6.54 -24.20 -8.34
C LYS A 200 -6.87 -25.32 -9.34
N SER A 201 -5.92 -26.23 -9.60
CA SER A 201 -6.12 -27.32 -10.57
C SER A 201 -6.79 -28.55 -9.97
N ASN A 202 -6.92 -28.66 -8.64
CA ASN A 202 -7.38 -29.87 -7.94
C ASN A 202 -8.28 -29.56 -6.73
N ILE A 203 -9.03 -28.46 -6.74
CA ILE A 203 -9.96 -28.15 -5.66
C ILE A 203 -11.13 -29.14 -5.71
N ILE A 204 -11.27 -29.95 -4.67
CA ILE A 204 -12.39 -30.88 -4.48
C ILE A 204 -13.42 -30.30 -3.52
N HIS A 205 -12.96 -29.59 -2.49
CA HIS A 205 -13.80 -28.92 -1.50
C HIS A 205 -13.34 -27.47 -1.33
N GLY A 206 -14.25 -26.56 -1.15
CA GLY A 206 -13.98 -25.13 -0.94
C GLY A 206 -15.16 -24.43 -0.35
N MET A 207 -14.98 -23.21 0.15
CA MET A 207 -16.07 -22.38 0.60
C MET A 207 -16.91 -21.91 -0.59
N THR A 208 -18.22 -21.86 -0.37
CA THR A 208 -19.18 -21.31 -1.33
C THR A 208 -19.42 -19.82 -1.07
N ASP A 209 -20.15 -19.15 -1.97
CA ASP A 209 -20.56 -17.76 -1.76
C ASP A 209 -21.48 -17.61 -0.55
N GLU A 210 -22.36 -18.61 -0.32
CA GLU A 210 -23.23 -18.68 0.84
C GLU A 210 -22.44 -18.78 2.15
N ASN A 211 -21.37 -19.57 2.19
CA ASN A 211 -20.51 -19.66 3.37
C ASN A 211 -19.80 -18.34 3.67
N VAL A 212 -19.34 -17.63 2.65
CA VAL A 212 -18.73 -16.30 2.80
C VAL A 212 -19.77 -15.31 3.34
N GLN A 213 -20.98 -15.34 2.80
CA GLN A 213 -22.06 -14.47 3.24
C GLN A 213 -22.47 -14.74 4.69
N GLU A 214 -22.63 -16.01 5.07
CA GLU A 214 -22.93 -16.43 6.45
C GLU A 214 -21.88 -15.93 7.45
N LEU A 215 -20.59 -16.02 7.08
CA LEU A 215 -19.50 -15.47 7.91
C LEU A 215 -19.61 -13.95 8.07
N LYS A 216 -19.82 -13.23 6.98
CA LYS A 216 -19.95 -11.77 7.02
C LYS A 216 -21.14 -11.33 7.89
N GLU A 217 -22.29 -11.98 7.76
CA GLU A 217 -23.47 -11.69 8.56
C GLU A 217 -23.25 -12.00 10.06
N HIS A 218 -22.60 -13.14 10.37
CA HIS A 218 -22.29 -13.52 11.74
C HIS A 218 -21.42 -12.47 12.46
N PHE A 219 -20.47 -11.87 11.74
CA PHE A 219 -19.58 -10.84 12.28
C PHE A 219 -20.07 -9.40 12.04
N GLY A 220 -21.27 -9.21 11.52
CA GLY A 220 -21.87 -7.89 11.27
C GLY A 220 -21.14 -7.07 10.20
N LEU A 221 -20.56 -7.76 9.21
CA LEU A 221 -19.83 -7.14 8.09
C LEU A 221 -20.75 -7.08 6.85
N ASN A 222 -20.74 -5.95 6.16
CA ASN A 222 -21.53 -5.73 4.93
C ASN A 222 -20.67 -5.93 3.66
#